data_ce9cca8dd91b7da7dc75ec785aea3d7b
#
_entry.id   ce9cca8dd91b7da7dc75ec785aea3d7b
#
_cell.length_a   1.000
_cell.length_b   1.000
_cell.length_c   1.000
_cell.angle_alpha   90.00
_cell.angle_beta   90.00
_cell.angle_gamma   90.00
#
_symmetry.space_group_name_H-M   'P 1'
#
loop_
_entity.id
_entity.type
_entity.pdbx_description
1 polymer ?
#
loop_
_entity_poly.entity_id
_entity_poly.type
_entity_poly.pdbx_seq_one_letter_code
_entity_poly.pdbx_strand_id
1 'polypeptide(L)'
;MQAHDLSAGGDVLVRVHETARTAARLHGLPRAEVTLINVSENATFRVDDPQTGARSILRVHRLGYHPTAAIASELAWLEALREEAGVRTPRVIPAPDGSRVLTVPGEPPRDCVMFEFLPGTEPPEDRLVDGFERLGAVTARMHRHARTWRRPAGFTRFHWDYDAALGSESRWGHWRDGLGMEPEALAVLDRLDKELRERLHRFGRGSGRYGLIHADLRLANLLVTGDGPPSVIDFDDCGLGWYLYDLAAALSFIEHHPQVPEMIEAWLRGYRTVTALPAEEEAEIWTFVMFRRLLLVAWIGTHTGVDIAAELGAGYTLGSCELAERYLTGRPPA
;
A
#
# COMPACT_ATOMS: atom_id res chain seq x y z
N MET A 1 -1.96 0.41 -20.95
CA MET A 1 -0.73 1.19 -20.66
C MET A 1 -1.12 2.65 -20.52
N GLN A 2 -1.53 3.09 -19.34
CA GLN A 2 -1.72 4.52 -19.05
C GLN A 2 -0.48 4.98 -18.32
N ALA A 3 0.30 5.84 -19.01
CA ALA A 3 1.44 6.52 -18.41
C ALA A 3 1.00 7.23 -17.12
N HIS A 4 1.88 7.30 -16.12
CA HIS A 4 1.62 8.00 -14.87
C HIS A 4 1.17 9.43 -15.18
N ASP A 5 -0.11 9.68 -14.98
CA ASP A 5 -0.75 10.98 -15.18
C ASP A 5 -0.03 12.10 -14.38
N LEU A 6 0.57 11.77 -13.25
CA LEU A 6 1.22 12.74 -12.37
C LEU A 6 2.74 12.90 -12.60
N SER A 7 3.39 11.97 -13.31
CA SER A 7 4.84 12.05 -13.62
C SER A 7 5.18 12.79 -14.92
N ALA A 8 4.18 13.24 -15.68
CA ALA A 8 4.34 13.83 -17.00
C ALA A 8 4.57 15.36 -16.96
N GLY A 9 5.72 15.81 -16.43
CA GLY A 9 6.23 17.18 -16.64
C GLY A 9 5.63 18.28 -15.74
N GLY A 10 6.30 19.44 -15.71
CA GLY A 10 5.97 20.59 -14.85
C GLY A 10 4.54 21.12 -14.96
N ASP A 11 3.92 21.08 -16.15
CA ASP A 11 2.54 21.55 -16.37
C ASP A 11 1.49 20.70 -15.65
N VAL A 12 1.73 19.40 -15.47
CA VAL A 12 0.83 18.51 -14.73
C VAL A 12 0.87 18.83 -13.25
N LEU A 13 2.05 19.02 -12.68
CA LEU A 13 2.21 19.39 -11.27
C LEU A 13 1.57 20.75 -10.95
N VAL A 14 1.67 21.72 -11.86
CA VAL A 14 1.00 23.02 -11.72
C VAL A 14 -0.52 22.83 -11.65
N ARG A 15 -1.12 22.08 -12.58
CA ARG A 15 -2.57 21.79 -12.58
C ARG A 15 -3.03 21.03 -11.32
N VAL A 16 -2.26 20.05 -10.87
CA VAL A 16 -2.55 19.28 -9.67
C VAL A 16 -2.50 20.17 -8.42
N HIS A 17 -1.55 21.09 -8.37
CA HIS A 17 -1.45 22.08 -7.29
C HIS A 17 -2.64 23.07 -7.30
N GLU A 18 -3.09 23.50 -8.47
CA GLU A 18 -4.29 24.33 -8.63
C GLU A 18 -5.56 23.57 -8.20
N THR A 19 -5.66 22.28 -8.53
CA THR A 19 -6.71 21.39 -8.03
C THR A 19 -6.70 21.32 -6.52
N ALA A 20 -5.54 21.13 -5.90
CA ALA A 20 -5.40 21.09 -4.43
C ALA A 20 -5.82 22.41 -3.76
N ARG A 21 -5.42 23.54 -4.30
CA ARG A 21 -5.87 24.85 -3.81
C ARG A 21 -7.38 25.04 -3.95
N THR A 22 -7.95 24.56 -5.05
CA THR A 22 -9.41 24.64 -5.27
C THR A 22 -10.14 23.73 -4.30
N ALA A 23 -9.65 22.51 -4.06
CA ALA A 23 -10.20 21.61 -3.05
C ALA A 23 -10.16 22.23 -1.64
N ALA A 24 -9.05 22.85 -1.26
CA ALA A 24 -8.94 23.53 0.03
C ALA A 24 -9.99 24.66 0.16
N ARG A 25 -10.20 25.47 -0.88
CA ARG A 25 -11.25 26.50 -0.87
C ARG A 25 -12.65 25.90 -0.72
N LEU A 26 -12.94 24.82 -1.43
CA LEU A 26 -14.22 24.11 -1.35
C LEU A 26 -14.44 23.43 0.02
N HIS A 27 -13.38 23.10 0.76
CA HIS A 27 -13.45 22.69 2.16
C HIS A 27 -13.60 23.85 3.15
N GLY A 28 -13.80 25.09 2.66
CA GLY A 28 -13.97 26.25 3.52
C GLY A 28 -12.66 26.88 4.01
N LEU A 29 -11.53 26.55 3.38
CA LEU A 29 -10.19 26.99 3.75
C LEU A 29 -9.58 27.90 2.65
N PRO A 30 -10.19 29.07 2.33
CA PRO A 30 -9.77 29.91 1.19
C PRO A 30 -8.39 30.56 1.37
N ARG A 31 -7.88 30.60 2.59
CA ARG A 31 -6.57 31.22 2.93
C ARG A 31 -5.52 30.20 3.32
N ALA A 32 -5.83 28.89 3.23
CA ALA A 32 -4.89 27.85 3.60
C ALA A 32 -3.65 27.87 2.70
N GLU A 33 -2.51 27.62 3.31
CA GLU A 33 -1.29 27.31 2.60
C GLU A 33 -1.30 25.83 2.20
N VAL A 34 -1.07 25.54 0.90
CA VAL A 34 -1.11 24.19 0.33
C VAL A 34 0.28 23.85 -0.17
N THR A 35 0.94 22.93 0.52
CA THR A 35 2.33 22.51 0.24
C THR A 35 2.35 21.06 -0.22
N LEU A 36 2.97 20.80 -1.36
CA LEU A 36 3.17 19.43 -1.86
C LEU A 36 4.11 18.67 -0.92
N ILE A 37 3.70 17.48 -0.49
CA ILE A 37 4.52 16.55 0.30
C ILE A 37 5.15 15.50 -0.62
N ASN A 38 4.32 14.83 -1.43
CA ASN A 38 4.76 13.71 -2.26
C ASN A 38 3.87 13.56 -3.49
N VAL A 39 4.47 13.02 -4.55
CA VAL A 39 3.78 12.53 -5.74
C VAL A 39 4.28 11.12 -6.02
N SER A 40 3.37 10.15 -5.84
CA SER A 40 3.60 8.76 -6.23
C SER A 40 2.43 8.29 -7.09
N GLU A 41 1.55 7.48 -6.52
CA GLU A 41 0.29 7.11 -7.16
C GLU A 41 -0.71 8.28 -7.16
N ASN A 42 -0.75 9.02 -6.06
CA ASN A 42 -1.54 10.24 -5.88
C ASN A 42 -0.62 11.42 -5.55
N ALA A 43 -1.15 12.63 -5.63
CA ALA A 43 -0.45 13.80 -5.10
C ALA A 43 -0.98 14.13 -3.71
N THR A 44 -0.08 14.16 -2.73
CA THR A 44 -0.40 14.42 -1.33
C THR A 44 0.11 15.79 -0.93
N PHE A 45 -0.77 16.59 -0.36
CA PHE A 45 -0.49 17.95 0.10
C PHE A 45 -0.74 18.11 1.59
N ARG A 46 0.09 18.90 2.24
CA ARG A 46 -0.19 19.48 3.53
C ARG A 46 -0.99 20.77 3.35
N VAL A 47 -2.04 20.92 4.14
CA VAL A 47 -2.89 22.11 4.15
C VAL A 47 -2.83 22.72 5.54
N ASP A 48 -2.23 23.89 5.65
CA ASP A 48 -2.10 24.65 6.89
C ASP A 48 -3.08 25.84 6.87
N ASP A 49 -3.99 25.90 7.85
CA ASP A 49 -4.92 27.02 7.99
C ASP A 49 -4.32 28.11 8.90
N PRO A 50 -3.94 29.28 8.38
CA PRO A 50 -3.33 30.34 9.17
C PRO A 50 -4.29 31.01 10.15
N GLN A 51 -5.60 30.78 10.02
CA GLN A 51 -6.61 31.38 10.91
C GLN A 51 -6.78 30.58 12.18
N THR A 52 -6.75 29.27 12.10
CA THR A 52 -6.96 28.37 13.24
C THR A 52 -5.67 27.70 13.72
N GLY A 53 -4.61 27.71 12.90
CA GLY A 53 -3.40 26.92 13.12
C GLY A 53 -3.61 25.41 12.85
N ALA A 54 -4.77 25.00 12.34
CA ALA A 54 -5.06 23.62 12.05
C ALA A 54 -4.27 23.14 10.82
N ARG A 55 -3.88 21.87 10.86
CA ARG A 55 -3.19 21.18 9.79
C ARG A 55 -4.00 19.99 9.33
N SER A 56 -4.06 19.78 8.01
CA SER A 56 -4.71 18.62 7.39
C SER A 56 -3.89 18.11 6.21
N ILE A 57 -4.25 16.92 5.72
CA ILE A 57 -3.66 16.29 4.54
C ILE A 57 -4.73 16.25 3.46
N LEU A 58 -4.38 16.70 2.27
CA LEU A 58 -5.23 16.64 1.09
C LEU A 58 -4.60 15.69 0.06
N ARG A 59 -5.32 14.65 -0.31
CA ARG A 59 -4.95 13.74 -1.39
C ARG A 59 -5.74 14.10 -2.65
N VAL A 60 -5.01 14.38 -3.73
CA VAL A 60 -5.55 14.55 -5.08
C VAL A 60 -5.31 13.25 -5.83
N HIS A 61 -6.39 12.56 -6.18
CA HIS A 61 -6.32 11.26 -6.82
C HIS A 61 -5.81 11.37 -8.26
N ARG A 62 -5.00 10.38 -8.66
CA ARG A 62 -4.61 10.24 -10.06
C ARG A 62 -5.83 9.79 -10.89
N LEU A 63 -5.82 10.19 -12.15
CA LEU A 63 -6.91 9.87 -13.08
C LEU A 63 -6.91 8.38 -13.45
N GLY A 64 -8.11 7.80 -13.52
CA GLY A 64 -8.32 6.46 -14.08
C GLY A 64 -7.86 5.29 -13.20
N TYR A 65 -7.31 5.54 -12.00
CA TYR A 65 -6.89 4.44 -11.11
C TYR A 65 -8.06 3.89 -10.29
N HIS A 66 -8.79 4.77 -9.62
CA HIS A 66 -9.99 4.42 -8.88
C HIS A 66 -11.20 5.19 -9.36
N PRO A 67 -12.35 4.56 -9.55
CA PRO A 67 -13.61 5.26 -9.63
C PRO A 67 -13.99 5.83 -8.25
N THR A 68 -14.74 6.92 -8.19
CA THR A 68 -15.20 7.60 -6.96
C THR A 68 -15.82 6.63 -5.94
N ALA A 69 -16.57 5.62 -6.42
CA ALA A 69 -17.16 4.59 -5.55
C ALA A 69 -16.11 3.72 -4.85
N ALA A 70 -14.96 3.46 -5.48
CA ALA A 70 -13.88 2.73 -4.86
C ALA A 70 -13.16 3.58 -3.82
N ILE A 71 -12.97 4.88 -4.07
CA ILE A 71 -12.44 5.83 -3.08
C ILE A 71 -13.39 5.88 -1.86
N ALA A 72 -14.69 6.01 -2.07
CA ALA A 72 -15.66 5.99 -0.99
C ALA A 72 -15.64 4.68 -0.18
N SER A 73 -15.36 3.55 -0.83
CA SER A 73 -15.22 2.24 -0.19
C SER A 73 -13.97 2.15 0.69
N GLU A 74 -12.85 2.70 0.24
CA GLU A 74 -11.64 2.86 1.05
C GLU A 74 -11.94 3.64 2.33
N LEU A 75 -12.55 4.83 2.18
CA LEU A 75 -12.87 5.70 3.31
C LEU A 75 -13.82 5.02 4.32
N ALA A 76 -14.78 4.24 3.83
CA ALA A 76 -15.68 3.50 4.70
C ALA A 76 -14.96 2.45 5.54
N TRP A 77 -13.99 1.73 4.95
CA TRP A 77 -13.21 0.74 5.70
C TRP A 77 -12.24 1.38 6.68
N LEU A 78 -11.52 2.41 6.26
CA LEU A 78 -10.59 3.18 7.08
C LEU A 78 -11.27 3.70 8.36
N GLU A 79 -12.49 4.25 8.26
CA GLU A 79 -13.26 4.72 9.41
C GLU A 79 -13.74 3.58 10.29
N ALA A 80 -14.29 2.50 9.67
CA ALA A 80 -14.73 1.33 10.41
C ALA A 80 -13.58 0.69 11.22
N LEU A 81 -12.38 0.62 10.67
CA LEU A 81 -11.19 0.13 11.37
C LEU A 81 -10.88 0.96 12.62
N ARG A 82 -11.04 2.29 12.55
CA ARG A 82 -10.82 3.15 13.69
C ARG A 82 -11.90 2.97 14.75
N GLU A 83 -13.17 2.94 14.34
CA GLU A 83 -14.31 2.93 15.24
C GLU A 83 -14.54 1.55 15.86
N GLU A 84 -14.35 0.47 15.09
CA GLU A 84 -14.72 -0.88 15.48
C GLU A 84 -13.53 -1.76 15.90
N ALA A 85 -12.33 -1.51 15.33
CA ALA A 85 -11.13 -2.33 15.56
C ALA A 85 -10.05 -1.65 16.40
N GLY A 86 -10.20 -0.36 16.72
CA GLY A 86 -9.21 0.42 17.46
C GLY A 86 -7.87 0.58 16.71
N VAL A 87 -7.90 0.53 15.39
CA VAL A 87 -6.74 0.82 14.54
C VAL A 87 -6.65 2.33 14.34
N ARG A 88 -5.49 2.90 14.58
CA ARG A 88 -5.27 4.35 14.43
C ARG A 88 -5.14 4.69 12.95
N THR A 89 -6.20 5.26 12.36
CA THR A 89 -6.24 5.72 10.96
C THR A 89 -6.62 7.21 10.94
N PRO A 90 -6.26 7.99 9.90
CA PRO A 90 -6.65 9.39 9.81
C PRO A 90 -8.18 9.53 9.66
N ARG A 91 -8.76 10.57 10.27
CA ARG A 91 -10.17 10.90 10.03
C ARG A 91 -10.33 11.58 8.68
N VAL A 92 -11.42 11.26 8.00
CA VAL A 92 -11.84 12.02 6.82
C VAL A 92 -12.46 13.33 7.28
N ILE A 93 -12.04 14.44 6.71
CA ILE A 93 -12.64 15.77 6.92
C ILE A 93 -13.58 16.02 5.75
N PRO A 94 -14.91 15.96 5.97
CA PRO A 94 -15.86 16.20 4.89
C PRO A 94 -15.87 17.68 4.46
N ALA A 95 -16.23 17.95 3.23
CA ALA A 95 -16.53 19.30 2.77
C ALA A 95 -17.80 19.84 3.46
N PRO A 96 -18.05 21.17 3.43
CA PRO A 96 -19.20 21.79 4.10
C PRO A 96 -20.58 21.25 3.67
N ASP A 97 -20.70 20.68 2.47
CA ASP A 97 -21.90 20.00 1.97
C ASP A 97 -22.04 18.54 2.44
N GLY A 98 -21.08 18.05 3.25
CA GLY A 98 -21.02 16.69 3.76
C GLY A 98 -20.30 15.69 2.83
N SER A 99 -19.82 16.13 1.67
CA SER A 99 -19.10 15.26 0.72
C SER A 99 -17.75 14.81 1.31
N ARG A 100 -17.51 13.52 1.32
CA ARG A 100 -16.25 12.90 1.81
C ARG A 100 -15.23 12.75 0.68
N VAL A 101 -15.70 12.55 -0.53
CA VAL A 101 -14.93 12.61 -1.76
C VAL A 101 -15.41 13.83 -2.53
N LEU A 102 -14.52 14.77 -2.74
CA LEU A 102 -14.82 16.02 -3.41
C LEU A 102 -14.30 15.95 -4.85
N THR A 103 -15.20 15.97 -5.83
CA THR A 103 -14.82 16.08 -7.24
C THR A 103 -14.58 17.55 -7.59
N VAL A 104 -13.32 17.91 -7.77
CA VAL A 104 -12.93 19.26 -8.19
C VAL A 104 -13.12 19.40 -9.70
N PRO A 105 -13.88 20.41 -10.17
CA PRO A 105 -14.04 20.67 -11.59
C PRO A 105 -12.71 20.96 -12.28
N GLY A 106 -12.56 20.46 -13.50
CA GLY A 106 -11.36 20.61 -14.33
C GLY A 106 -11.47 19.78 -15.60
N GLU A 107 -10.46 19.84 -16.45
CA GLU A 107 -10.38 19.02 -17.67
C GLU A 107 -9.11 18.17 -17.65
N PRO A 108 -9.25 16.92 -17.21
CA PRO A 108 -10.41 16.24 -16.61
C PRO A 108 -10.65 16.61 -15.14
N PRO A 109 -11.86 16.38 -14.58
CA PRO A 109 -12.13 16.56 -13.15
C PRO A 109 -11.35 15.57 -12.32
N ARG A 110 -11.01 15.92 -11.06
CA ARG A 110 -10.24 15.07 -10.15
C ARG A 110 -10.93 14.93 -8.81
N ASP A 111 -10.92 13.71 -8.30
CA ASP A 111 -11.39 13.41 -6.96
C ASP A 111 -10.31 13.77 -5.93
N CYS A 112 -10.76 14.37 -4.83
CA CYS A 112 -9.93 14.82 -3.72
C CYS A 112 -10.52 14.33 -2.40
N VAL A 113 -9.65 14.00 -1.44
CA VAL A 113 -10.05 13.65 -0.07
C VAL A 113 -9.19 14.41 0.92
N MET A 114 -9.82 15.02 1.92
CA MET A 114 -9.12 15.69 3.00
C MET A 114 -9.14 14.83 4.27
N PHE A 115 -7.98 14.72 4.90
CA PHE A 115 -7.77 13.93 6.10
C PHE A 115 -7.22 14.80 7.25
N GLU A 116 -7.50 14.37 8.47
CA GLU A 116 -6.82 14.82 9.67
C GLU A 116 -5.31 14.59 9.54
N PHE A 117 -4.52 15.57 9.94
CA PHE A 117 -3.07 15.41 10.07
C PHE A 117 -2.75 14.54 11.29
N LEU A 118 -2.10 13.42 11.09
CA LEU A 118 -1.59 12.58 12.16
C LEU A 118 -0.13 12.91 12.44
N PRO A 119 0.23 13.22 13.71
CA PRO A 119 1.63 13.39 14.08
C PRO A 119 2.35 12.05 14.10
N GLY A 120 3.65 12.07 13.85
CA GLY A 120 4.52 10.91 13.91
C GLY A 120 5.56 10.93 12.81
N THR A 121 6.45 9.97 12.88
CA THR A 121 7.49 9.70 11.88
C THR A 121 7.42 8.25 11.45
N GLU A 122 8.05 7.92 10.35
CA GLU A 122 8.27 6.52 9.97
C GLU A 122 8.99 5.76 11.09
N PRO A 123 8.77 4.44 11.21
CA PRO A 123 9.50 3.62 12.15
C PRO A 123 11.02 3.75 11.94
N PRO A 124 11.81 3.96 13.01
CA PRO A 124 13.25 4.11 12.89
C PRO A 124 13.92 2.78 12.49
N GLU A 125 14.92 2.86 11.62
CA GLU A 125 15.63 1.68 11.07
C GLU A 125 16.34 0.83 12.13
N ASP A 126 16.78 1.43 13.22
CA ASP A 126 17.45 0.76 14.33
C ASP A 126 16.51 -0.03 15.26
N ARG A 127 15.19 0.07 15.06
CA ARG A 127 14.15 -0.58 15.87
C ARG A 127 13.11 -1.34 15.03
N LEU A 128 13.50 -1.84 13.87
CA LEU A 128 12.58 -2.52 12.96
C LEU A 128 11.93 -3.75 13.58
N VAL A 129 12.69 -4.60 14.27
CA VAL A 129 12.16 -5.83 14.89
C VAL A 129 11.04 -5.51 15.89
N ASP A 130 11.24 -4.54 16.78
CA ASP A 130 10.20 -4.07 17.72
C ASP A 130 9.00 -3.48 16.99
N GLY A 131 9.27 -2.74 15.91
CA GLY A 131 8.24 -2.16 15.04
C GLY A 131 7.36 -3.22 14.42
N PHE A 132 7.95 -4.31 13.94
CA PHE A 132 7.21 -5.42 13.31
C PHE A 132 6.32 -6.18 14.29
N GLU A 133 6.70 -6.31 15.57
CA GLU A 133 5.80 -6.92 16.57
C GLU A 133 4.52 -6.07 16.75
N ARG A 134 4.68 -4.75 16.88
CA ARG A 134 3.53 -3.84 16.98
C ARG A 134 2.68 -3.83 15.70
N LEU A 135 3.33 -3.86 14.54
CA LEU A 135 2.68 -3.95 13.24
C LEU A 135 1.88 -5.25 13.12
N GLY A 136 2.44 -6.38 13.55
CA GLY A 136 1.73 -7.66 13.56
C GLY A 136 0.41 -7.61 14.33
N ALA A 137 0.41 -6.98 15.51
CA ALA A 137 -0.80 -6.82 16.31
C ALA A 137 -1.83 -5.90 15.62
N VAL A 138 -1.39 -4.82 14.96
CA VAL A 138 -2.28 -3.92 14.20
C VAL A 138 -2.84 -4.63 12.97
N THR A 139 -2.02 -5.31 12.20
CA THR A 139 -2.43 -6.10 11.02
C THR A 139 -3.47 -7.15 11.40
N ALA A 140 -3.25 -7.87 12.51
CA ALA A 140 -4.21 -8.86 12.99
C ALA A 140 -5.58 -8.27 13.38
N ARG A 141 -5.60 -7.05 13.93
CA ARG A 141 -6.86 -6.33 14.20
C ARG A 141 -7.61 -5.99 12.92
N MET A 142 -6.88 -5.51 11.89
CA MET A 142 -7.47 -5.21 10.58
C MET A 142 -8.03 -6.48 9.93
N HIS A 143 -7.30 -7.58 9.93
CA HIS A 143 -7.75 -8.85 9.35
C HIS A 143 -8.93 -9.46 10.12
N ARG A 144 -8.91 -9.41 11.45
CA ARG A 144 -10.04 -9.88 12.27
C ARG A 144 -11.30 -9.07 11.99
N HIS A 145 -11.18 -7.75 11.88
CA HIS A 145 -12.27 -6.86 11.49
C HIS A 145 -12.78 -7.20 10.08
N ALA A 146 -11.88 -7.30 9.11
CA ALA A 146 -12.22 -7.56 7.70
C ALA A 146 -13.02 -8.87 7.49
N ARG A 147 -12.79 -9.89 8.35
CA ARG A 147 -13.52 -11.18 8.29
C ARG A 147 -15.00 -11.07 8.65
N THR A 148 -15.36 -10.13 9.49
CA THR A 148 -16.73 -10.01 10.04
C THR A 148 -17.44 -8.73 9.67
N TRP A 149 -16.70 -7.74 9.13
CA TRP A 149 -17.24 -6.44 8.79
C TRP A 149 -18.31 -6.53 7.69
N ARG A 150 -19.46 -5.95 7.95
CA ARG A 150 -20.51 -5.80 6.95
C ARG A 150 -20.21 -4.64 6.06
N ARG A 151 -19.79 -4.92 4.85
CA ARG A 151 -19.50 -3.91 3.84
C ARG A 151 -20.77 -3.13 3.51
N PRO A 152 -20.70 -1.79 3.39
CA PRO A 152 -21.86 -1.00 2.98
C PRO A 152 -22.31 -1.34 1.56
N ALA A 153 -23.57 -1.03 1.24
CA ALA A 153 -24.08 -1.22 -0.11
C ALA A 153 -23.25 -0.43 -1.12
N GLY A 154 -22.93 -1.02 -2.26
CA GLY A 154 -22.09 -0.41 -3.29
C GLY A 154 -20.58 -0.46 -2.99
N PHE A 155 -20.16 -1.12 -1.90
CA PHE A 155 -18.73 -1.32 -1.63
C PHE A 155 -18.04 -2.03 -2.79
N THR A 156 -16.99 -1.43 -3.31
CA THR A 156 -16.20 -1.97 -4.42
C THR A 156 -14.72 -1.69 -4.22
N ARG A 157 -13.89 -2.73 -4.29
CA ARG A 157 -12.43 -2.65 -4.33
C ARG A 157 -11.92 -3.74 -5.27
N PHE A 158 -10.74 -3.53 -5.82
CA PHE A 158 -10.11 -4.51 -6.70
C PHE A 158 -9.51 -5.68 -5.92
N HIS A 159 -9.00 -6.67 -6.64
CA HIS A 159 -8.36 -7.85 -6.08
C HIS A 159 -6.84 -7.76 -6.22
N TRP A 160 -6.14 -8.25 -5.21
CA TRP A 160 -4.71 -8.55 -5.21
C TRP A 160 -4.49 -10.07 -5.27
N ASP A 161 -5.12 -10.69 -6.27
CA ASP A 161 -4.88 -12.10 -6.54
C ASP A 161 -3.77 -12.27 -7.58
N TYR A 162 -3.46 -13.53 -7.91
CA TYR A 162 -2.39 -13.82 -8.87
C TYR A 162 -2.62 -13.16 -10.23
N ASP A 163 -3.84 -13.23 -10.75
CA ASP A 163 -4.14 -12.72 -12.08
C ASP A 163 -4.06 -11.18 -12.14
N ALA A 164 -4.56 -10.50 -11.11
CA ALA A 164 -4.48 -9.04 -11.01
C ALA A 164 -3.06 -8.52 -10.69
N ALA A 165 -2.21 -9.34 -10.07
CA ALA A 165 -0.86 -8.95 -9.70
C ALA A 165 0.19 -9.32 -10.77
N LEU A 166 0.19 -10.58 -11.22
CA LEU A 166 1.22 -11.13 -12.10
C LEU A 166 0.67 -11.68 -13.44
N GLY A 167 -0.65 -11.71 -13.60
CA GLY A 167 -1.30 -12.20 -14.82
C GLY A 167 -1.17 -11.27 -16.02
N SER A 168 -1.85 -11.60 -17.11
CA SER A 168 -1.78 -10.87 -18.38
C SER A 168 -2.32 -9.44 -18.30
N GLU A 169 -3.17 -9.14 -17.32
CA GLU A 169 -3.77 -7.81 -17.09
C GLU A 169 -3.35 -7.23 -15.73
N SER A 170 -2.09 -7.49 -15.35
CA SER A 170 -1.55 -7.02 -14.08
C SER A 170 -1.62 -5.49 -13.97
N ARG A 171 -1.95 -5.01 -12.75
CA ARG A 171 -2.20 -3.58 -12.49
C ARG A 171 -0.97 -2.70 -12.68
N TRP A 172 0.21 -3.22 -12.35
CA TRP A 172 1.47 -2.48 -12.38
C TRP A 172 2.38 -2.90 -13.55
N GLY A 173 1.83 -3.54 -14.58
CA GLY A 173 2.57 -4.01 -15.73
C GLY A 173 3.11 -5.42 -15.56
N HIS A 174 3.84 -5.90 -16.56
CA HIS A 174 4.38 -7.25 -16.54
C HIS A 174 5.77 -7.26 -15.92
N TRP A 175 6.03 -8.18 -15.00
CA TRP A 175 7.36 -8.34 -14.41
C TRP A 175 8.43 -8.72 -15.45
N ARG A 176 8.03 -9.34 -16.57
CA ARG A 176 8.94 -9.64 -17.70
C ARG A 176 9.47 -8.40 -18.41
N ASP A 177 8.78 -7.26 -18.24
CA ASP A 177 9.20 -5.95 -18.76
C ASP A 177 10.01 -5.16 -17.71
N GLY A 178 10.40 -5.80 -16.61
CA GLY A 178 11.20 -5.20 -15.54
C GLY A 178 12.58 -4.77 -15.99
N LEU A 179 13.16 -3.79 -15.30
CA LEU A 179 14.49 -3.28 -15.62
C LEU A 179 15.56 -4.37 -15.38
N GLY A 180 16.50 -4.52 -16.32
CA GLY A 180 17.58 -5.52 -16.21
C GLY A 180 17.11 -6.96 -16.41
N MET A 181 16.04 -7.18 -17.17
CA MET A 181 15.49 -8.49 -17.48
C MET A 181 16.28 -9.18 -18.62
N GLU A 182 17.51 -9.59 -18.28
CA GLU A 182 18.35 -10.38 -19.17
C GLU A 182 17.87 -11.86 -19.23
N PRO A 183 18.27 -12.67 -20.22
CA PRO A 183 17.80 -14.06 -20.39
C PRO A 183 17.96 -14.94 -19.15
N GLU A 184 19.04 -14.75 -18.39
CA GLU A 184 19.33 -15.49 -17.16
C GLU A 184 18.34 -15.11 -16.05
N ALA A 185 18.07 -13.82 -15.87
CA ALA A 185 17.09 -13.32 -14.91
C ALA A 185 15.68 -13.80 -15.28
N LEU A 186 15.32 -13.73 -16.57
CA LEU A 186 14.05 -14.22 -17.07
C LEU A 186 13.85 -15.71 -16.75
N ALA A 187 14.88 -16.56 -16.97
CA ALA A 187 14.80 -17.98 -16.70
C ALA A 187 14.59 -18.30 -15.21
N VAL A 188 15.21 -17.55 -14.31
CA VAL A 188 15.04 -17.70 -12.85
C VAL A 188 13.64 -17.27 -12.44
N LEU A 189 13.20 -16.07 -12.85
CA LEU A 189 11.93 -15.51 -12.47
C LEU A 189 10.73 -16.23 -13.12
N ASP A 190 10.89 -16.85 -14.29
CA ASP A 190 9.88 -17.75 -14.86
C ASP A 190 9.66 -19.01 -14.00
N ARG A 191 10.72 -19.60 -13.43
CA ARG A 191 10.59 -20.72 -12.48
C ARG A 191 9.89 -20.27 -11.19
N LEU A 192 10.26 -19.09 -10.69
CA LEU A 192 9.59 -18.49 -9.53
C LEU A 192 8.11 -18.28 -9.79
N ASP A 193 7.75 -17.62 -10.90
CA ASP A 193 6.37 -17.32 -11.28
C ASP A 193 5.51 -18.59 -11.33
N LYS A 194 6.03 -19.66 -11.94
CA LYS A 194 5.36 -20.96 -11.99
C LYS A 194 5.11 -21.53 -10.58
N GLU A 195 6.14 -21.55 -9.73
CA GLU A 195 6.03 -22.06 -8.35
C GLU A 195 5.01 -21.23 -7.54
N LEU A 196 5.07 -19.89 -7.66
CA LEU A 196 4.12 -19.00 -6.99
C LEU A 196 2.68 -19.27 -7.41
N ARG A 197 2.44 -19.41 -8.72
CA ARG A 197 1.11 -19.73 -9.25
C ARG A 197 0.56 -21.03 -8.66
N GLU A 198 1.38 -22.09 -8.63
CA GLU A 198 0.98 -23.40 -8.11
C GLU A 198 0.72 -23.35 -6.59
N ARG A 199 1.56 -22.67 -5.83
CA ARG A 199 1.40 -22.55 -4.36
C ARG A 199 0.20 -21.70 -4.00
N LEU A 200 0.02 -20.53 -4.59
CA LEU A 200 -1.13 -19.66 -4.35
C LEU A 200 -2.45 -20.32 -4.74
N HIS A 201 -2.46 -21.11 -5.83
CA HIS A 201 -3.62 -21.92 -6.21
C HIS A 201 -3.95 -22.97 -5.13
N ARG A 202 -2.96 -23.70 -4.62
CA ARG A 202 -3.14 -24.69 -3.52
C ARG A 202 -3.54 -24.03 -2.20
N PHE A 203 -2.98 -22.87 -1.90
CA PHE A 203 -3.32 -22.10 -0.70
C PHE A 203 -4.78 -21.65 -0.71
N GLY A 204 -5.32 -21.34 -1.86
CA GLY A 204 -6.73 -21.04 -2.08
C GLY A 204 -7.17 -19.68 -1.53
N ARG A 205 -8.47 -19.42 -1.65
CA ARG A 205 -9.09 -18.13 -1.28
C ARG A 205 -10.24 -18.34 -0.25
N GLY A 206 -10.08 -19.28 0.66
CA GLY A 206 -11.04 -19.46 1.75
C GLY A 206 -11.17 -18.19 2.61
N SER A 207 -12.34 -17.98 3.21
CA SER A 207 -12.65 -16.77 4.00
C SER A 207 -11.72 -16.54 5.21
N GLY A 208 -11.03 -17.57 5.68
CA GLY A 208 -10.00 -17.46 6.71
C GLY A 208 -8.67 -16.90 6.20
N ARG A 209 -8.41 -16.96 4.88
CA ARG A 209 -7.13 -16.63 4.23
C ARG A 209 -7.19 -15.44 3.30
N TYR A 210 -8.39 -15.10 2.81
CA TYR A 210 -8.61 -14.10 1.77
C TYR A 210 -9.75 -13.17 2.18
N GLY A 211 -9.51 -11.87 2.10
CA GLY A 211 -10.47 -10.84 2.48
C GLY A 211 -9.94 -9.45 2.18
N LEU A 212 -10.47 -8.44 2.86
CA LEU A 212 -10.03 -7.08 2.70
C LEU A 212 -8.69 -6.88 3.44
N ILE A 213 -7.68 -6.38 2.72
CA ILE A 213 -6.32 -6.12 3.19
C ILE A 213 -5.91 -4.68 2.85
N HIS A 214 -4.88 -4.19 3.53
CA HIS A 214 -4.30 -2.88 3.24
C HIS A 214 -3.51 -2.89 1.92
N ALA A 215 -2.80 -3.96 1.67
CA ALA A 215 -1.98 -4.25 0.51
C ALA A 215 -0.71 -3.40 0.32
N ASP A 216 -0.52 -2.33 1.10
CA ASP A 216 0.70 -1.51 1.06
C ASP A 216 1.15 -1.09 2.48
N LEU A 217 1.24 -2.05 3.43
CA LEU A 217 1.66 -1.81 4.82
C LEU A 217 3.17 -1.59 4.98
N ARG A 218 3.86 -1.03 3.99
CA ARG A 218 5.29 -0.71 4.07
C ARG A 218 5.57 0.36 5.13
N LEU A 219 6.82 0.44 5.57
CA LEU A 219 7.22 1.31 6.68
C LEU A 219 6.85 2.78 6.48
N ALA A 220 6.94 3.29 5.24
CA ALA A 220 6.56 4.65 4.88
C ALA A 220 5.07 4.97 5.10
N ASN A 221 4.21 3.94 5.22
CA ASN A 221 2.77 4.09 5.48
C ASN A 221 2.41 3.90 6.97
N LEU A 222 3.42 3.92 7.84
CA LEU A 222 3.27 3.82 9.29
C LEU A 222 3.80 5.10 9.95
N LEU A 223 3.01 5.65 10.87
CA LEU A 223 3.45 6.78 11.69
C LEU A 223 3.53 6.36 13.16
N VAL A 224 4.72 6.45 13.73
CA VAL A 224 4.95 6.14 15.14
C VAL A 224 5.14 7.41 15.97
N THR A 225 4.58 7.38 17.18
CA THR A 225 4.79 8.39 18.22
C THR A 225 5.16 7.66 19.50
N GLY A 226 6.44 7.71 19.88
CA GLY A 226 6.93 6.95 21.03
C GLY A 226 6.72 5.43 20.89
N ASP A 227 6.39 4.77 22.00
CA ASP A 227 6.26 3.32 22.08
C ASP A 227 4.84 2.78 21.85
N GLY A 228 3.93 3.61 21.37
CA GLY A 228 2.55 3.24 21.07
C GLY A 228 2.42 2.40 19.78
N PRO A 229 1.22 1.86 19.52
CA PRO A 229 0.94 1.22 18.25
C PRO A 229 1.04 2.26 17.11
N PRO A 230 1.53 1.85 15.92
CA PRO A 230 1.61 2.75 14.78
C PRO A 230 0.21 3.20 14.33
N SER A 231 0.15 4.41 13.80
CA SER A 231 -0.98 4.85 12.97
C SER A 231 -0.74 4.34 11.55
N VAL A 232 -1.77 3.85 10.91
CA VAL A 232 -1.73 3.32 9.54
C VAL A 232 -2.33 4.36 8.61
N ILE A 233 -1.60 4.73 7.58
CA ILE A 233 -2.01 5.70 6.57
C ILE A 233 -1.97 5.08 5.18
N ASP A 234 -2.51 5.78 4.21
CA ASP A 234 -2.49 5.43 2.78
C ASP A 234 -3.16 4.09 2.43
N PHE A 235 -4.48 4.06 2.54
CA PHE A 235 -5.32 2.93 2.19
C PHE A 235 -5.67 2.87 0.69
N ASP A 236 -5.00 3.64 -0.15
CA ASP A 236 -5.34 3.75 -1.58
C ASP A 236 -5.31 2.40 -2.30
N ASP A 237 -4.37 1.55 -1.95
CA ASP A 237 -4.23 0.20 -2.50
C ASP A 237 -5.05 -0.87 -1.76
N CYS A 238 -5.81 -0.51 -0.71
CA CYS A 238 -6.60 -1.50 -0.01
C CYS A 238 -7.55 -2.23 -0.96
N GLY A 239 -7.66 -3.54 -0.80
CA GLY A 239 -8.41 -4.38 -1.72
C GLY A 239 -8.64 -5.78 -1.18
N LEU A 240 -9.19 -6.65 -2.01
CA LEU A 240 -9.41 -8.05 -1.65
C LEU A 240 -8.16 -8.86 -1.99
N GLY A 241 -7.53 -9.45 -0.98
CA GLY A 241 -6.30 -10.22 -1.13
C GLY A 241 -6.11 -11.24 -0.01
N TRP A 242 -5.01 -11.97 -0.07
CA TRP A 242 -4.61 -12.88 0.99
C TRP A 242 -4.09 -12.10 2.19
N TYR A 243 -4.47 -12.49 3.41
CA TYR A 243 -4.05 -11.80 4.62
C TYR A 243 -2.53 -11.75 4.79
N LEU A 244 -1.81 -12.80 4.41
CA LEU A 244 -0.34 -12.83 4.45
C LEU A 244 0.34 -11.84 3.51
N TYR A 245 -0.39 -11.33 2.51
CA TYR A 245 0.15 -10.30 1.63
C TYR A 245 0.48 -8.99 2.37
N ASP A 246 -0.23 -8.66 3.45
CA ASP A 246 0.08 -7.47 4.25
C ASP A 246 1.43 -7.56 4.97
N LEU A 247 1.84 -8.77 5.41
CA LEU A 247 3.20 -8.97 5.91
C LEU A 247 4.24 -8.83 4.78
N ALA A 248 3.97 -9.40 3.61
CA ALA A 248 4.85 -9.26 2.46
C ALA A 248 4.99 -7.79 2.03
N ALA A 249 3.89 -7.03 2.05
CA ALA A 249 3.91 -5.60 1.77
C ALA A 249 4.75 -4.81 2.78
N ALA A 250 4.72 -5.20 4.07
CA ALA A 250 5.54 -4.57 5.10
C ALA A 250 7.06 -4.77 4.87
N LEU A 251 7.44 -5.83 4.20
CA LEU A 251 8.84 -6.15 3.86
C LEU A 251 9.27 -5.55 2.51
N SER A 252 8.39 -4.84 1.78
CA SER A 252 8.72 -4.26 0.47
C SER A 252 10.00 -3.43 0.53
N PHE A 253 10.91 -3.70 -0.41
CA PHE A 253 12.23 -3.06 -0.60
C PHE A 253 13.29 -3.41 0.44
N ILE A 254 12.95 -4.13 1.51
CA ILE A 254 13.89 -4.60 2.55
C ILE A 254 13.95 -6.13 2.65
N GLU A 255 13.45 -6.87 1.67
CA GLU A 255 13.31 -8.34 1.72
C GLU A 255 14.64 -9.09 1.85
N HIS A 256 15.75 -8.43 1.52
CA HIS A 256 17.12 -8.96 1.67
C HIS A 256 17.84 -8.47 2.93
N HIS A 257 17.16 -7.69 3.79
CA HIS A 257 17.77 -7.23 5.04
C HIS A 257 18.06 -8.41 5.97
N PRO A 258 19.25 -8.49 6.61
CA PRO A 258 19.63 -9.66 7.40
C PRO A 258 18.73 -9.97 8.60
N GLN A 259 17.97 -8.98 9.09
CA GLN A 259 17.02 -9.15 10.20
C GLN A 259 15.59 -9.51 9.73
N VAL A 260 15.37 -9.81 8.45
CA VAL A 260 14.02 -10.19 7.97
C VAL A 260 13.46 -11.41 8.69
N PRO A 261 14.22 -12.48 8.97
CA PRO A 261 13.71 -13.59 9.76
C PRO A 261 13.20 -13.16 11.15
N GLU A 262 13.96 -12.33 11.87
CA GLU A 262 13.58 -11.80 13.18
C GLU A 262 12.37 -10.85 13.09
N MET A 263 12.25 -10.05 12.03
CA MET A 263 11.09 -9.21 11.78
C MET A 263 9.84 -10.04 11.55
N ILE A 264 9.92 -11.12 10.75
CA ILE A 264 8.81 -12.06 10.53
C ILE A 264 8.38 -12.70 11.84
N GLU A 265 9.31 -13.19 12.63
CA GLU A 265 9.00 -13.78 13.94
C GLU A 265 8.38 -12.76 14.91
N ALA A 266 8.89 -11.53 14.93
CA ALA A 266 8.33 -10.46 15.73
C ALA A 266 6.89 -10.14 15.29
N TRP A 267 6.66 -10.03 13.97
CA TRP A 267 5.32 -9.82 13.43
C TRP A 267 4.37 -10.96 13.82
N LEU A 268 4.81 -12.21 13.74
CA LEU A 268 4.05 -13.39 14.16
C LEU A 268 3.70 -13.35 15.65
N ARG A 269 4.63 -12.96 16.51
CA ARG A 269 4.36 -12.78 17.96
C ARG A 269 3.25 -11.74 18.14
N GLY A 270 3.39 -10.58 17.52
CA GLY A 270 2.38 -9.51 17.59
C GLY A 270 1.02 -9.96 17.04
N TYR A 271 1.00 -10.59 15.87
CA TYR A 271 -0.21 -11.08 15.21
C TYR A 271 -0.98 -12.07 16.10
N ARG A 272 -0.27 -12.99 16.71
CA ARG A 272 -0.82 -14.03 17.59
C ARG A 272 -1.39 -13.51 18.91
N THR A 273 -1.06 -12.28 19.32
CA THR A 273 -1.72 -11.63 20.47
C THR A 273 -3.20 -11.30 20.20
N VAL A 274 -3.61 -11.25 18.92
CA VAL A 274 -4.95 -10.84 18.49
C VAL A 274 -5.74 -11.99 17.87
N THR A 275 -5.10 -12.79 17.01
CA THR A 275 -5.72 -13.92 16.32
C THR A 275 -4.70 -15.01 16.01
N ALA A 276 -5.13 -16.25 15.95
CA ALA A 276 -4.27 -17.35 15.56
C ALA A 276 -3.90 -17.27 14.07
N LEU A 277 -2.69 -17.73 13.75
CA LEU A 277 -2.25 -18.03 12.40
C LEU A 277 -1.92 -19.52 12.36
N PRO A 278 -2.61 -20.35 11.53
CA PRO A 278 -2.31 -21.76 11.39
C PRO A 278 -0.92 -22.02 10.87
N ALA A 279 -0.26 -23.10 11.31
CA ALA A 279 1.09 -23.43 10.90
C ALA A 279 1.23 -23.65 9.38
N GLU A 280 0.20 -24.19 8.73
CA GLU A 280 0.18 -24.30 7.27
C GLU A 280 0.12 -22.97 6.54
N GLU A 281 -0.44 -21.92 7.14
CA GLU A 281 -0.40 -20.56 6.57
C GLU A 281 0.96 -19.91 6.83
N GLU A 282 1.51 -20.07 8.01
CA GLU A 282 2.85 -19.57 8.36
C GLU A 282 3.93 -20.15 7.41
N ALA A 283 3.82 -21.43 7.03
CA ALA A 283 4.74 -22.06 6.08
C ALA A 283 4.74 -21.41 4.68
N GLU A 284 3.73 -20.62 4.35
CA GLU A 284 3.62 -19.92 3.07
C GLU A 284 4.05 -18.45 3.12
N ILE A 285 4.54 -17.94 4.25
CA ILE A 285 4.96 -16.53 4.37
C ILE A 285 5.94 -16.14 3.26
N TRP A 286 6.97 -16.95 3.02
CA TRP A 286 7.94 -16.67 1.97
C TRP A 286 7.37 -16.74 0.55
N THR A 287 6.29 -17.50 0.34
CA THR A 287 5.54 -17.47 -0.93
C THR A 287 4.94 -16.09 -1.16
N PHE A 288 4.36 -15.48 -0.14
CA PHE A 288 3.78 -14.13 -0.25
C PHE A 288 4.86 -13.04 -0.36
N VAL A 289 5.99 -13.19 0.33
CA VAL A 289 7.13 -12.29 0.18
C VAL A 289 7.66 -12.32 -1.26
N MET A 290 7.86 -13.50 -1.84
CA MET A 290 8.32 -13.63 -3.22
C MET A 290 7.25 -13.20 -4.24
N PHE A 291 5.97 -13.40 -3.94
CA PHE A 291 4.87 -12.91 -4.76
C PHE A 291 4.86 -11.37 -4.82
N ARG A 292 4.96 -10.70 -3.67
CA ARG A 292 5.06 -9.24 -3.61
C ARG A 292 6.35 -8.76 -4.30
N ARG A 293 7.48 -9.44 -4.07
CA ARG A 293 8.76 -9.10 -4.68
C ARG A 293 8.70 -9.11 -6.20
N LEU A 294 8.10 -10.15 -6.80
CA LEU A 294 7.96 -10.27 -8.25
C LEU A 294 7.02 -9.18 -8.82
N LEU A 295 5.96 -8.84 -8.10
CA LEU A 295 5.08 -7.73 -8.45
C LEU A 295 5.83 -6.38 -8.42
N LEU A 296 6.73 -6.18 -7.47
CA LEU A 296 7.54 -4.95 -7.38
C LEU A 296 8.58 -4.84 -8.50
N VAL A 297 9.05 -5.94 -9.08
CA VAL A 297 9.86 -5.90 -10.32
C VAL A 297 9.07 -5.23 -11.45
N ALA A 298 7.78 -5.55 -11.60
CA ALA A 298 6.91 -4.88 -12.57
C ALA A 298 6.69 -3.40 -12.22
N TRP A 299 6.43 -3.11 -10.94
CA TRP A 299 6.19 -1.76 -10.47
C TRP A 299 7.39 -0.84 -10.73
N ILE A 300 8.61 -1.27 -10.42
CA ILE A 300 9.85 -0.50 -10.69
C ILE A 300 9.99 -0.23 -12.18
N GLY A 301 9.71 -1.20 -13.04
CA GLY A 301 9.78 -1.05 -14.50
C GLY A 301 8.80 -0.02 -15.06
N THR A 302 7.66 0.18 -14.40
CA THR A 302 6.61 1.11 -14.85
C THR A 302 6.62 2.46 -14.13
N HIS A 303 7.34 2.59 -13.00
CA HIS A 303 7.38 3.77 -12.14
C HIS A 303 8.75 4.45 -12.09
N THR A 304 9.48 4.43 -13.20
CA THR A 304 10.86 4.95 -13.31
C THR A 304 11.03 6.44 -12.92
N GLY A 305 9.95 7.19 -12.83
CA GLY A 305 9.93 8.58 -12.37
C GLY A 305 9.79 8.75 -10.85
N VAL A 306 9.66 7.65 -10.08
CA VAL A 306 9.60 7.67 -8.61
C VAL A 306 10.98 7.41 -8.04
N ASP A 307 11.42 8.22 -7.07
CA ASP A 307 12.80 8.20 -6.54
C ASP A 307 13.29 6.80 -6.16
N ILE A 308 12.50 6.04 -5.38
CA ILE A 308 12.88 4.69 -4.96
C ILE A 308 12.98 3.71 -6.15
N ALA A 309 12.14 3.85 -7.16
CA ALA A 309 12.21 3.00 -8.35
C ALA A 309 13.46 3.33 -9.19
N ALA A 310 13.81 4.62 -9.27
CA ALA A 310 15.02 5.07 -9.96
C ALA A 310 16.30 4.62 -9.22
N GLU A 311 16.30 4.67 -7.88
CA GLU A 311 17.41 4.23 -7.04
C GLU A 311 17.66 2.71 -7.16
N LEU A 312 16.62 1.91 -7.05
CA LEU A 312 16.71 0.45 -7.10
C LEU A 312 17.01 -0.07 -8.50
N GLY A 313 16.37 0.49 -9.53
CA GLY A 313 16.64 0.20 -10.93
C GLY A 313 16.72 -1.30 -11.25
N ALA A 314 17.66 -1.65 -12.15
CA ALA A 314 17.93 -3.04 -12.54
C ALA A 314 18.49 -3.90 -11.39
N GLY A 315 19.10 -3.30 -10.37
CA GLY A 315 19.61 -4.00 -9.19
C GLY A 315 18.53 -4.76 -8.43
N TYR A 316 17.30 -4.25 -8.44
CA TYR A 316 16.17 -4.93 -7.81
C TYR A 316 15.82 -6.26 -8.48
N THR A 317 15.87 -6.32 -9.81
CA THR A 317 15.66 -7.56 -10.57
C THR A 317 16.74 -8.59 -10.26
N LEU A 318 18.02 -8.18 -10.23
CA LEU A 318 19.15 -9.06 -9.89
C LEU A 318 19.01 -9.62 -8.47
N GLY A 319 18.77 -8.78 -7.47
CA GLY A 319 18.52 -9.23 -6.11
C GLY A 319 17.27 -10.10 -5.98
N SER A 320 16.27 -9.91 -6.84
CA SER A 320 15.08 -10.78 -6.88
C SER A 320 15.43 -12.18 -7.39
N CYS A 321 16.37 -12.31 -8.34
CA CYS A 321 16.86 -13.61 -8.79
C CYS A 321 17.61 -14.36 -7.68
N GLU A 322 18.44 -13.68 -6.89
CA GLU A 322 19.15 -14.29 -5.76
C GLU A 322 18.19 -14.86 -4.71
N LEU A 323 17.18 -14.04 -4.33
CA LEU A 323 16.15 -14.48 -3.38
C LEU A 323 15.30 -15.63 -3.96
N ALA A 324 14.98 -15.58 -5.26
CA ALA A 324 14.23 -16.61 -5.96
C ALA A 324 14.97 -17.95 -5.95
N GLU A 325 16.27 -17.98 -6.25
CA GLU A 325 17.07 -19.21 -6.22
C GLU A 325 17.13 -19.83 -4.82
N ARG A 326 17.25 -19.00 -3.78
CA ARG A 326 17.20 -19.50 -2.39
C ARG A 326 15.83 -20.09 -2.08
N TYR A 327 14.75 -19.37 -2.39
CA TYR A 327 13.38 -19.84 -2.20
C TYR A 327 13.10 -21.16 -2.92
N LEU A 328 13.44 -21.25 -4.22
CA LEU A 328 13.22 -22.45 -5.04
C LEU A 328 14.03 -23.68 -4.58
N THR A 329 15.15 -23.45 -3.87
CA THR A 329 15.96 -24.53 -3.29
C THR A 329 15.60 -24.86 -1.85
N GLY A 330 14.50 -24.28 -1.32
CA GLY A 330 14.01 -24.54 0.04
C GLY A 330 14.86 -23.86 1.14
N ARG A 331 15.66 -22.88 0.78
CA ARG A 331 16.40 -22.05 1.76
C ARG A 331 15.60 -20.78 2.05
N PRO A 332 15.66 -20.25 3.28
CA PRO A 332 15.09 -18.93 3.56
C PRO A 332 15.69 -17.89 2.60
N PRO A 333 14.89 -17.02 1.95
CA PRO A 333 15.40 -16.00 1.04
C PRO A 333 16.33 -14.98 1.72
N ALA A 334 16.10 -14.64 2.99
CA ALA A 334 16.92 -13.72 3.77
C ALA A 334 17.82 -14.41 4.77
#